data_d83984f1eb091f825ced6582645dd410
#
_entry.id   d83984f1eb091f825ced6582645dd410
#
_cell.length_a   1.000
_cell.length_b   1.000
_cell.length_c   1.000
_cell.angle_alpha   90.00
_cell.angle_beta   90.00
_cell.angle_gamma   90.00
#
_symmetry.space_group_name_H-M   'P 1'
#
loop_
_entity.id
_entity.type
_entity.pdbx_description
1 polymer ?
#
loop_
_entity_poly.entity_id
_entity_poly.type
_entity_poly.pdbx_seq_one_letter_code
_entity_poly.pdbx_strand_id
1 'polypeptide(L)'
;MAMQSPQPPSRPRHEQLVLMSAGLMSVGLIGLLWVVYLRRVPHLDLDVFLQAGNAVRHGLDPYPPPGAAEVYSGHSFVYPYPVAWLFVPLSLLPGGAAAAVFITGSAAAVVAGCRLLGVRSVAVCGLVLVMSTTIVGLQMGTLNALLFCGMAALWRFRDRPWIAAAVLTALTVSKLFLAPLWLWLLFTRRTRAAGLAAAGIGAVLGLGWLTGPLGPSSYGSLLSVLGTHEAAAGLSPTGLLINLGLGAPLAQNIARLAAAALILAAAVRARVGADERVLMAACLVAALVASPVVWNHYLILLVVPLLIGARTEESQRLVVVLAAACSWLVVTPHATDALRASIGGCLLLLLAACAFRSSVLRSPGRAGRPTARAAGDAGVATRLGSTRLAATRTGLAAGAAAAAFGVVEALGTAQGHGGPVVGAGFAVMGMAAVVAFVWSAPPAAGARTAAGAVESSGGQGSHSVSAGSTVGESGPPQRP
;
A
#
# COMPACT_ATOMS: atom_id res chain seq x y z
N MET A 1 28.89 -44.85 2.42
CA MET A 1 27.51 -45.39 2.31
C MET A 1 26.57 -44.21 2.44
N ALA A 2 26.01 -43.73 1.32
CA ALA A 2 25.02 -42.62 1.33
C ALA A 2 23.67 -43.25 1.70
N MET A 3 23.09 -42.83 2.85
CA MET A 3 21.73 -43.18 3.24
C MET A 3 20.75 -42.52 2.25
N GLN A 4 20.12 -43.35 1.42
CA GLN A 4 18.99 -42.93 0.60
C GLN A 4 17.84 -42.55 1.54
N SER A 5 17.41 -41.28 1.47
CA SER A 5 16.21 -40.83 2.17
C SER A 5 15.00 -41.64 1.68
N PRO A 6 14.13 -42.15 2.57
CA PRO A 6 12.94 -42.90 2.19
C PRO A 6 12.04 -42.03 1.30
N GLN A 7 11.73 -42.56 0.11
CA GLN A 7 10.74 -41.90 -0.78
C GLN A 7 9.35 -41.95 -0.10
N PRO A 8 8.60 -40.84 -0.10
CA PRO A 8 7.25 -40.83 0.44
C PRO A 8 6.38 -41.85 -0.32
N PRO A 9 5.51 -42.60 0.37
CA PRO A 9 4.65 -43.59 -0.26
C PRO A 9 3.77 -42.93 -1.36
N SER A 10 3.75 -43.58 -2.53
CA SER A 10 2.91 -43.16 -3.65
C SER A 10 1.44 -43.31 -3.28
N ARG A 11 0.66 -42.22 -3.40
CA ARG A 11 -0.79 -42.27 -3.14
C ARG A 11 -1.47 -43.28 -4.06
N PRO A 12 -2.47 -44.03 -3.57
CA PRO A 12 -3.21 -44.98 -4.38
C PRO A 12 -3.92 -44.28 -5.55
N ARG A 13 -4.00 -44.92 -6.70
CA ARG A 13 -4.56 -44.33 -7.95
C ARG A 13 -5.96 -43.75 -7.79
N HIS A 14 -6.82 -44.38 -6.98
CA HIS A 14 -8.17 -43.91 -6.75
C HIS A 14 -8.20 -42.57 -6.00
N GLU A 15 -7.33 -42.34 -5.02
CA GLU A 15 -7.21 -41.04 -4.34
C GLU A 15 -6.73 -39.94 -5.30
N GLN A 16 -5.79 -40.26 -6.19
CA GLN A 16 -5.35 -39.31 -7.21
C GLN A 16 -6.48 -38.93 -8.16
N LEU A 17 -7.30 -39.89 -8.59
CA LEU A 17 -8.49 -39.65 -9.44
C LEU A 17 -9.54 -38.80 -8.73
N VAL A 18 -9.82 -39.09 -7.45
CA VAL A 18 -10.75 -38.28 -6.66
C VAL A 18 -10.26 -36.85 -6.49
N LEU A 19 -8.97 -36.65 -6.20
CA LEU A 19 -8.39 -35.30 -6.08
C LEU A 19 -8.39 -34.55 -7.40
N MET A 20 -8.10 -35.24 -8.51
CA MET A 20 -8.15 -34.64 -9.85
C MET A 20 -9.59 -34.24 -10.25
N SER A 21 -10.58 -35.12 -10.01
CA SER A 21 -11.98 -34.81 -10.31
C SER A 21 -12.51 -33.67 -9.45
N ALA A 22 -12.20 -33.65 -8.15
CA ALA A 22 -12.54 -32.56 -7.24
C ALA A 22 -11.89 -31.24 -7.69
N GLY A 23 -10.63 -31.31 -8.12
CA GLY A 23 -9.91 -30.14 -8.68
C GLY A 23 -10.58 -29.59 -9.95
N LEU A 24 -10.92 -30.46 -10.90
CA LEU A 24 -11.62 -30.09 -12.14
C LEU A 24 -12.99 -29.51 -11.86
N MET A 25 -13.77 -30.12 -10.96
CA MET A 25 -15.08 -29.59 -10.56
C MET A 25 -14.96 -28.22 -9.91
N SER A 26 -13.96 -28.03 -9.04
CA SER A 26 -13.70 -26.73 -8.39
C SER A 26 -13.34 -25.66 -9.43
N VAL A 27 -12.47 -25.96 -10.38
CA VAL A 27 -12.12 -25.04 -11.48
C VAL A 27 -13.32 -24.71 -12.33
N GLY A 28 -14.14 -25.72 -12.68
CA GLY A 28 -15.38 -25.52 -13.46
C GLY A 28 -16.39 -24.64 -12.70
N LEU A 29 -16.60 -24.87 -11.41
CA LEU A 29 -17.48 -24.06 -10.58
C LEU A 29 -16.96 -22.62 -10.45
N ILE A 30 -15.67 -22.43 -10.20
CA ILE A 30 -15.05 -21.09 -10.13
C ILE A 30 -15.22 -20.37 -11.49
N GLY A 31 -14.96 -21.07 -12.59
CA GLY A 31 -15.15 -20.50 -13.93
C GLY A 31 -16.61 -20.09 -14.20
N LEU A 32 -17.57 -20.94 -13.82
CA LEU A 32 -19.00 -20.63 -13.94
C LEU A 32 -19.38 -19.41 -13.10
N LEU A 33 -18.98 -19.38 -11.83
CA LEU A 33 -19.24 -18.25 -10.94
C LEU A 33 -18.61 -16.96 -11.47
N TRP A 34 -17.41 -17.04 -12.06
CA TRP A 34 -16.75 -15.91 -12.69
C TRP A 34 -17.52 -15.37 -13.89
N VAL A 35 -18.02 -16.26 -14.77
CA VAL A 35 -18.86 -15.86 -15.92
C VAL A 35 -20.17 -15.24 -15.44
N VAL A 36 -20.82 -15.80 -14.43
CA VAL A 36 -22.04 -15.24 -13.84
C VAL A 36 -21.74 -13.85 -13.23
N TYR A 37 -20.64 -13.71 -12.50
CA TYR A 37 -20.21 -12.44 -11.95
C TYR A 37 -20.03 -11.38 -13.05
N LEU A 38 -19.28 -11.69 -14.10
CA LEU A 38 -19.04 -10.76 -15.21
C LEU A 38 -20.32 -10.33 -15.96
N ARG A 39 -21.35 -11.20 -16.00
CA ARG A 39 -22.59 -10.93 -16.75
C ARG A 39 -23.70 -10.30 -15.93
N ARG A 40 -23.71 -10.53 -14.63
CA ARG A 40 -24.83 -10.14 -13.75
C ARG A 40 -24.56 -8.95 -12.88
N VAL A 41 -23.29 -8.62 -12.65
CA VAL A 41 -22.88 -7.50 -11.79
C VAL A 41 -22.60 -6.28 -12.66
N PRO A 42 -23.19 -5.12 -12.40
CA PRO A 42 -22.88 -3.89 -13.11
C PRO A 42 -21.48 -3.40 -12.72
N HIS A 43 -20.74 -2.92 -13.72
CA HIS A 43 -19.37 -2.41 -13.56
C HIS A 43 -19.35 -0.88 -13.76
N LEU A 44 -19.93 -0.16 -12.80
CA LEU A 44 -20.24 1.27 -12.93
C LEU A 44 -19.02 2.13 -13.30
N ASP A 45 -17.87 1.95 -12.63
CA ASP A 45 -16.65 2.71 -12.94
C ASP A 45 -16.10 2.36 -14.33
N LEU A 46 -16.17 1.06 -14.71
CA LEU A 46 -15.74 0.65 -16.04
C LEU A 46 -16.61 1.28 -17.13
N ASP A 47 -17.92 1.35 -16.91
CA ASP A 47 -18.84 2.01 -17.86
C ASP A 47 -18.48 3.48 -18.04
N VAL A 48 -18.14 4.19 -16.95
CA VAL A 48 -17.63 5.57 -17.00
C VAL A 48 -16.35 5.67 -17.83
N PHE A 49 -15.40 4.74 -17.64
CA PHE A 49 -14.16 4.73 -18.43
C PHE A 49 -14.41 4.43 -19.91
N LEU A 50 -15.29 3.46 -20.22
CA LEU A 50 -15.63 3.13 -21.60
C LEU A 50 -16.35 4.29 -22.31
N GLN A 51 -17.27 4.97 -21.61
CA GLN A 51 -17.92 6.18 -22.11
C GLN A 51 -16.90 7.30 -22.36
N ALA A 52 -15.96 7.54 -21.43
CA ALA A 52 -14.91 8.52 -21.61
C ALA A 52 -13.99 8.19 -22.79
N GLY A 53 -13.58 6.92 -22.93
CA GLY A 53 -12.78 6.47 -24.08
C GLY A 53 -13.53 6.64 -25.40
N ASN A 54 -14.83 6.34 -25.42
CA ASN A 54 -15.70 6.53 -26.59
C ASN A 54 -15.88 8.02 -26.92
N ALA A 55 -16.08 8.88 -25.92
CA ALA A 55 -16.18 10.33 -26.11
C ALA A 55 -14.91 10.89 -26.78
N VAL A 56 -13.74 10.56 -26.21
CA VAL A 56 -12.44 10.98 -26.75
C VAL A 56 -12.24 10.52 -28.20
N ARG A 57 -12.61 9.29 -28.52
CA ARG A 57 -12.53 8.73 -29.89
C ARG A 57 -13.32 9.56 -30.90
N HIS A 58 -14.43 10.14 -30.49
CA HIS A 58 -15.28 10.96 -31.34
C HIS A 58 -15.01 12.47 -31.19
N GLY A 59 -13.95 12.86 -30.50
CA GLY A 59 -13.61 14.28 -30.27
C GLY A 59 -14.59 15.00 -29.33
N LEU A 60 -15.31 14.25 -28.49
CA LEU A 60 -16.28 14.77 -27.53
C LEU A 60 -15.63 14.95 -26.15
N ASP A 61 -16.20 15.84 -25.33
CA ASP A 61 -15.78 16.04 -23.94
C ASP A 61 -16.21 14.85 -23.08
N PRO A 62 -15.30 14.17 -22.37
CA PRO A 62 -15.63 13.08 -21.47
C PRO A 62 -16.10 13.56 -20.07
N TYR A 63 -15.95 14.86 -19.76
CA TYR A 63 -16.33 15.42 -18.47
C TYR A 63 -17.78 15.89 -18.45
N PRO A 64 -18.45 15.78 -17.29
CA PRO A 64 -19.77 16.36 -17.14
C PRO A 64 -19.70 17.89 -17.26
N PRO A 65 -20.73 18.53 -17.84
CA PRO A 65 -20.81 19.99 -17.88
C PRO A 65 -20.73 20.58 -16.47
N PRO A 66 -20.06 21.72 -16.28
CA PRO A 66 -20.01 22.39 -14.98
C PRO A 66 -21.41 22.69 -14.43
N GLY A 67 -21.67 22.27 -13.18
CA GLY A 67 -22.97 22.46 -12.51
C GLY A 67 -24.08 21.48 -12.93
N ALA A 68 -23.81 20.54 -13.82
CA ALA A 68 -24.77 19.50 -14.17
C ALA A 68 -24.99 18.51 -13.03
N ALA A 69 -26.19 17.92 -12.94
CA ALA A 69 -26.55 16.95 -11.91
C ALA A 69 -25.64 15.68 -11.97
N GLU A 70 -25.12 15.35 -13.14
CA GLU A 70 -24.20 14.25 -13.38
C GLU A 70 -22.90 14.39 -12.57
N VAL A 71 -22.44 15.61 -12.27
CA VAL A 71 -21.26 15.84 -11.41
C VAL A 71 -21.47 15.21 -10.05
N TYR A 72 -22.70 15.15 -9.56
CA TYR A 72 -23.07 14.66 -8.24
C TYR A 72 -23.59 13.22 -8.24
N SER A 73 -23.62 12.58 -9.41
CA SER A 73 -24.16 11.22 -9.54
C SER A 73 -23.23 10.11 -9.00
N GLY A 74 -21.95 10.42 -8.75
CA GLY A 74 -20.92 9.44 -8.45
C GLY A 74 -20.49 8.60 -9.66
N HIS A 75 -21.05 8.85 -10.85
CA HIS A 75 -20.81 8.10 -12.08
C HIS A 75 -20.17 8.95 -13.18
N SER A 76 -19.53 10.05 -12.82
CA SER A 76 -18.88 10.97 -13.76
C SER A 76 -17.41 10.64 -13.95
N PHE A 77 -16.90 10.88 -15.17
CA PHE A 77 -15.46 10.82 -15.42
C PHE A 77 -14.78 12.00 -14.73
N VAL A 78 -13.87 11.69 -13.80
CA VAL A 78 -13.18 12.68 -12.95
C VAL A 78 -11.66 12.50 -12.96
N TYR A 79 -11.16 11.66 -13.83
CA TYR A 79 -9.74 11.39 -13.96
C TYR A 79 -9.06 12.38 -14.90
N PRO A 80 -7.72 12.56 -14.84
CA PRO A 80 -6.99 13.33 -15.84
C PRO A 80 -7.30 12.87 -17.25
N TYR A 81 -7.40 13.79 -18.20
CA TYR A 81 -7.80 13.51 -19.59
C TYR A 81 -7.02 12.35 -20.25
N PRO A 82 -5.69 12.19 -20.05
CA PRO A 82 -4.95 11.05 -20.62
C PRO A 82 -5.42 9.68 -20.16
N VAL A 83 -6.12 9.58 -19.03
CA VAL A 83 -6.69 8.31 -18.58
C VAL A 83 -7.79 7.85 -19.53
N ALA A 84 -8.60 8.76 -20.08
CA ALA A 84 -9.61 8.41 -21.08
C ALA A 84 -8.99 7.78 -22.34
N TRP A 85 -7.80 8.23 -22.77
CA TRP A 85 -7.11 7.63 -23.93
C TRP A 85 -6.79 6.15 -23.73
N LEU A 86 -6.45 5.74 -22.50
CA LEU A 86 -6.14 4.35 -22.18
C LEU A 86 -7.34 3.43 -22.38
N PHE A 87 -8.56 3.98 -22.33
CA PHE A 87 -9.80 3.21 -22.51
C PHE A 87 -10.34 3.25 -23.94
N VAL A 88 -9.75 4.03 -24.85
CA VAL A 88 -10.13 4.03 -26.26
C VAL A 88 -10.09 2.62 -26.87
N PRO A 89 -9.04 1.80 -26.73
CA PRO A 89 -9.03 0.44 -27.29
C PRO A 89 -10.13 -0.46 -26.69
N LEU A 90 -10.38 -0.34 -25.37
CA LEU A 90 -11.45 -1.12 -24.74
C LEU A 90 -12.85 -0.66 -25.17
N SER A 91 -13.05 0.63 -25.44
CA SER A 91 -14.34 1.15 -25.92
C SER A 91 -14.72 0.69 -27.33
N LEU A 92 -13.80 0.07 -28.06
CA LEU A 92 -14.06 -0.56 -29.35
C LEU A 92 -14.70 -1.94 -29.21
N LEU A 93 -14.62 -2.55 -28.03
CA LEU A 93 -15.17 -3.88 -27.78
C LEU A 93 -16.64 -3.78 -27.35
N PRO A 94 -17.45 -4.80 -27.63
CA PRO A 94 -18.76 -4.92 -26.99
C PRO A 94 -18.63 -4.90 -25.47
N GLY A 95 -19.54 -4.23 -24.75
CA GLY A 95 -19.43 -3.98 -23.29
C GLY A 95 -19.11 -5.25 -22.48
N GLY A 96 -19.74 -6.37 -22.77
CA GLY A 96 -19.45 -7.64 -22.09
C GLY A 96 -18.02 -8.17 -22.34
N ALA A 97 -17.46 -7.93 -23.55
CA ALA A 97 -16.08 -8.31 -23.86
C ALA A 97 -15.09 -7.36 -23.18
N ALA A 98 -15.38 -6.05 -23.18
CA ALA A 98 -14.59 -5.06 -22.46
C ALA A 98 -14.55 -5.38 -20.96
N ALA A 99 -15.70 -5.69 -20.34
CA ALA A 99 -15.78 -6.11 -18.95
C ALA A 99 -14.97 -7.39 -18.69
N ALA A 100 -15.11 -8.42 -19.54
CA ALA A 100 -14.37 -9.66 -19.40
C ALA A 100 -12.85 -9.43 -19.43
N VAL A 101 -12.36 -8.63 -20.38
CA VAL A 101 -10.92 -8.30 -20.49
C VAL A 101 -10.45 -7.50 -19.31
N PHE A 102 -11.15 -6.42 -18.96
CA PHE A 102 -10.71 -5.50 -17.91
C PHE A 102 -10.76 -6.14 -16.52
N ILE A 103 -11.86 -6.79 -16.15
CA ILE A 103 -12.05 -7.39 -14.82
C ILE A 103 -11.12 -8.60 -14.63
N THR A 104 -10.99 -9.47 -15.66
CA THR A 104 -10.05 -10.60 -15.57
C THR A 104 -8.61 -10.12 -15.54
N GLY A 105 -8.25 -9.10 -16.33
CA GLY A 105 -6.94 -8.46 -16.29
C GLY A 105 -6.66 -7.82 -14.93
N SER A 106 -7.66 -7.18 -14.32
CA SER A 106 -7.57 -6.61 -12.97
C SER A 106 -7.35 -7.69 -11.90
N ALA A 107 -8.08 -8.81 -11.95
CA ALA A 107 -7.85 -9.93 -11.04
C ALA A 107 -6.44 -10.53 -11.23
N ALA A 108 -6.00 -10.69 -12.48
CA ALA A 108 -4.63 -11.13 -12.77
C ALA A 108 -3.58 -10.13 -12.26
N ALA A 109 -3.85 -8.83 -12.33
CA ALA A 109 -2.97 -7.79 -11.78
C ALA A 109 -2.83 -7.90 -10.25
N VAL A 110 -3.90 -8.26 -9.51
CA VAL A 110 -3.80 -8.52 -8.06
C VAL A 110 -2.83 -9.69 -7.79
N VAL A 111 -2.95 -10.79 -8.54
CA VAL A 111 -2.05 -11.94 -8.39
C VAL A 111 -0.61 -11.55 -8.75
N ALA A 112 -0.42 -10.84 -9.86
CA ALA A 112 0.89 -10.34 -10.28
C ALA A 112 1.52 -9.41 -9.21
N GLY A 113 0.75 -8.50 -8.63
CA GLY A 113 1.17 -7.64 -7.53
C GLY A 113 1.64 -8.45 -6.31
N CYS A 114 0.88 -9.47 -5.90
CA CYS A 114 1.30 -10.39 -4.83
C CYS A 114 2.64 -11.06 -5.16
N ARG A 115 2.81 -11.54 -6.40
CA ARG A 115 4.06 -12.18 -6.86
C ARG A 115 5.24 -11.21 -6.86
N LEU A 116 5.05 -9.97 -7.32
CA LEU A 116 6.06 -8.90 -7.27
C LEU A 116 6.50 -8.57 -5.84
N LEU A 117 5.59 -8.68 -4.87
CA LEU A 117 5.87 -8.52 -3.43
C LEU A 117 6.49 -9.78 -2.79
N GLY A 118 6.75 -10.83 -3.55
CA GLY A 118 7.40 -12.06 -3.08
C GLY A 118 6.46 -13.06 -2.42
N VAL A 119 5.15 -12.90 -2.54
CA VAL A 119 4.16 -13.88 -2.06
C VAL A 119 4.21 -15.13 -2.93
N ARG A 120 4.55 -16.29 -2.33
CA ARG A 120 4.60 -17.59 -3.00
C ARG A 120 3.32 -18.40 -2.79
N SER A 121 2.66 -18.22 -1.66
CA SER A 121 1.47 -18.96 -1.28
C SER A 121 0.27 -18.59 -2.16
N VAL A 122 -0.33 -19.59 -2.82
CA VAL A 122 -1.57 -19.43 -3.58
C VAL A 122 -2.72 -19.02 -2.67
N ALA A 123 -2.77 -19.55 -1.44
CA ALA A 123 -3.79 -19.22 -0.46
C ALA A 123 -3.75 -17.74 -0.07
N VAL A 124 -2.55 -17.15 0.10
CA VAL A 124 -2.40 -15.71 0.37
C VAL A 124 -2.88 -14.87 -0.81
N CYS A 125 -2.53 -15.25 -2.05
CA CYS A 125 -3.06 -14.58 -3.24
C CYS A 125 -4.60 -14.68 -3.31
N GLY A 126 -5.15 -15.87 -3.02
CA GLY A 126 -6.60 -16.10 -2.98
C GLY A 126 -7.28 -15.24 -1.90
N LEU A 127 -6.70 -15.13 -0.71
CA LEU A 127 -7.21 -14.26 0.35
C LEU A 127 -7.24 -12.79 -0.07
N VAL A 128 -6.20 -12.29 -0.76
CA VAL A 128 -6.19 -10.91 -1.28
C VAL A 128 -7.29 -10.73 -2.34
N LEU A 129 -7.56 -11.74 -3.18
CA LEU A 129 -8.63 -11.68 -4.17
C LEU A 129 -10.03 -11.64 -3.54
N VAL A 130 -10.24 -12.34 -2.40
CA VAL A 130 -11.55 -12.39 -1.73
C VAL A 130 -11.73 -11.31 -0.65
N MET A 131 -10.77 -10.41 -0.46
CA MET A 131 -10.98 -9.21 0.35
C MET A 131 -12.14 -8.38 -0.19
N SER A 132 -12.96 -7.80 0.69
CA SER A 132 -14.06 -6.92 0.25
C SER A 132 -13.54 -5.76 -0.60
N THR A 133 -12.36 -5.23 -0.27
CA THR A 133 -11.68 -4.17 -1.01
C THR A 133 -11.37 -4.57 -2.46
N THR A 134 -10.98 -5.83 -2.69
CA THR A 134 -10.73 -6.36 -4.03
C THR A 134 -12.03 -6.66 -4.75
N ILE A 135 -12.96 -7.36 -4.08
CA ILE A 135 -14.25 -7.75 -4.69
C ILE A 135 -15.04 -6.51 -5.12
N VAL A 136 -15.16 -5.49 -4.24
CA VAL A 136 -15.85 -4.25 -4.59
C VAL A 136 -15.12 -3.52 -5.72
N GLY A 137 -13.79 -3.49 -5.71
CA GLY A 137 -13.00 -2.89 -6.80
C GLY A 137 -13.20 -3.58 -8.15
N LEU A 138 -13.27 -4.92 -8.17
CA LEU A 138 -13.58 -5.70 -9.37
C LEU A 138 -15.05 -5.52 -9.78
N GLN A 139 -15.97 -5.50 -8.82
CA GLN A 139 -17.40 -5.30 -9.06
C GLN A 139 -17.65 -3.94 -9.74
N MET A 140 -17.05 -2.88 -9.23
CA MET A 140 -17.17 -1.54 -9.80
C MET A 140 -16.39 -1.39 -11.12
N GLY A 141 -15.41 -2.22 -11.38
CA GLY A 141 -14.50 -2.08 -12.53
C GLY A 141 -13.49 -0.94 -12.34
N THR A 142 -12.94 -0.78 -11.12
CA THR A 142 -12.03 0.30 -10.76
C THR A 142 -10.59 0.04 -11.18
N LEU A 143 -9.75 1.08 -11.21
CA LEU A 143 -8.31 0.98 -11.45
C LEU A 143 -7.51 0.39 -10.28
N ASN A 144 -8.11 0.19 -9.09
CA ASN A 144 -7.34 -0.07 -7.87
C ASN A 144 -6.56 -1.38 -7.86
N ALA A 145 -7.03 -2.41 -8.55
CA ALA A 145 -6.28 -3.66 -8.76
C ALA A 145 -5.00 -3.42 -9.58
N LEU A 146 -5.07 -2.58 -10.62
CA LEU A 146 -3.92 -2.17 -11.42
C LEU A 146 -2.97 -1.28 -10.61
N LEU A 147 -3.52 -0.36 -9.80
CA LEU A 147 -2.73 0.47 -8.90
C LEU A 147 -2.01 -0.36 -7.83
N PHE A 148 -2.65 -1.39 -7.27
CA PHE A 148 -2.01 -2.33 -6.36
C PHE A 148 -0.82 -3.03 -7.03
N CYS A 149 -0.98 -3.53 -8.25
CA CYS A 149 0.11 -4.13 -9.03
C CYS A 149 1.21 -3.10 -9.32
N GLY A 150 0.84 -1.87 -9.72
CA GLY A 150 1.77 -0.77 -9.94
C GLY A 150 2.57 -0.40 -8.68
N MET A 151 1.92 -0.36 -7.52
CA MET A 151 2.59 -0.14 -6.23
C MET A 151 3.59 -1.25 -5.89
N ALA A 152 3.21 -2.51 -6.14
CA ALA A 152 4.09 -3.66 -6.00
C ALA A 152 5.29 -3.59 -6.96
N ALA A 153 5.05 -3.18 -8.21
CA ALA A 153 6.10 -2.95 -9.21
C ALA A 153 7.03 -1.79 -8.81
N LEU A 154 6.47 -0.68 -8.32
CA LEU A 154 7.24 0.46 -7.83
C LEU A 154 8.20 0.02 -6.71
N TRP A 155 7.70 -0.77 -5.74
CA TRP A 155 8.54 -1.34 -4.69
C TRP A 155 9.60 -2.30 -5.24
N ARG A 156 9.23 -3.20 -6.14
CA ARG A 156 10.11 -4.24 -6.69
C ARG A 156 11.24 -3.67 -7.53
N PHE A 157 10.96 -2.61 -8.30
CA PHE A 157 11.88 -2.01 -9.26
C PHE A 157 12.38 -0.62 -8.84
N ARG A 158 12.25 -0.27 -7.56
CA ARG A 158 12.59 1.05 -7.01
C ARG A 158 14.03 1.52 -7.28
N ASP A 159 14.95 0.57 -7.45
CA ASP A 159 16.35 0.84 -7.71
C ASP A 159 16.68 0.95 -9.22
N ARG A 160 15.65 0.79 -10.08
CA ARG A 160 15.74 1.00 -11.53
C ARG A 160 15.07 2.33 -11.90
N PRO A 161 15.85 3.43 -12.10
CA PRO A 161 15.28 4.78 -12.11
C PRO A 161 14.21 4.99 -13.19
N TRP A 162 14.39 4.43 -14.39
CA TRP A 162 13.44 4.56 -15.49
C TRP A 162 12.13 3.82 -15.22
N ILE A 163 12.22 2.59 -14.68
CA ILE A 163 11.03 1.78 -14.37
C ILE A 163 10.27 2.41 -13.21
N ALA A 164 10.97 2.79 -12.12
CA ALA A 164 10.36 3.44 -10.98
C ALA A 164 9.67 4.75 -11.36
N ALA A 165 10.30 5.55 -12.22
CA ALA A 165 9.73 6.79 -12.72
C ALA A 165 8.48 6.55 -13.58
N ALA A 166 8.55 5.63 -14.54
CA ALA A 166 7.41 5.31 -15.41
C ALA A 166 6.21 4.78 -14.60
N VAL A 167 6.47 3.86 -13.65
CA VAL A 167 5.43 3.32 -12.79
C VAL A 167 4.83 4.39 -11.89
N LEU A 168 5.65 5.24 -11.25
CA LEU A 168 5.13 6.32 -10.41
C LEU A 168 4.35 7.35 -11.22
N THR A 169 4.79 7.67 -12.45
CA THR A 169 4.03 8.53 -13.37
C THR A 169 2.65 7.93 -13.66
N ALA A 170 2.60 6.65 -14.05
CA ALA A 170 1.34 5.96 -14.33
C ALA A 170 0.41 5.93 -13.11
N LEU A 171 0.93 5.62 -11.92
CA LEU A 171 0.18 5.62 -10.66
C LEU A 171 -0.40 7.01 -10.35
N THR A 172 0.44 8.05 -10.43
CA THR A 172 0.03 9.42 -10.07
C THR A 172 -0.95 10.00 -11.08
N VAL A 173 -0.75 9.79 -12.38
CA VAL A 173 -1.68 10.25 -13.41
C VAL A 173 -3.01 9.50 -13.32
N SER A 174 -3.00 8.20 -13.02
CA SER A 174 -4.23 7.44 -12.83
C SER A 174 -5.01 7.86 -11.58
N LYS A 175 -4.31 8.25 -10.51
CA LYS A 175 -4.91 8.68 -9.24
C LYS A 175 -4.01 9.72 -8.57
N LEU A 176 -4.34 10.99 -8.72
CA LEU A 176 -3.53 12.13 -8.26
C LEU A 176 -3.18 12.09 -6.77
N PHE A 177 -4.04 11.48 -5.94
CA PHE A 177 -3.76 11.37 -4.50
C PHE A 177 -2.50 10.55 -4.19
N LEU A 178 -1.99 9.73 -5.14
CA LEU A 178 -0.75 8.97 -4.96
C LEU A 178 0.54 9.80 -5.13
N ALA A 179 0.42 11.09 -5.45
CA ALA A 179 1.56 12.01 -5.58
C ALA A 179 2.54 11.99 -4.36
N PRO A 180 2.12 11.83 -3.09
CA PRO A 180 3.05 11.75 -1.96
C PRO A 180 4.10 10.63 -2.06
N LEU A 181 3.90 9.60 -2.88
CA LEU A 181 4.90 8.56 -3.14
C LEU A 181 6.17 9.10 -3.82
N TRP A 182 6.07 10.24 -4.50
CA TRP A 182 7.23 10.95 -5.04
C TRP A 182 8.21 11.36 -3.94
N LEU A 183 7.70 11.78 -2.78
CA LEU A 183 8.52 12.12 -1.62
C LEU A 183 9.28 10.90 -1.07
N TRP A 184 8.69 9.71 -1.13
CA TRP A 184 9.41 8.49 -0.76
C TRP A 184 10.65 8.25 -1.64
N LEU A 185 10.57 8.42 -2.98
CA LEU A 185 11.73 8.34 -3.85
C LEU A 185 12.77 9.41 -3.52
N LEU A 186 12.32 10.65 -3.26
CA LEU A 186 13.20 11.77 -2.95
C LEU A 186 13.95 11.54 -1.62
N PHE A 187 13.24 11.19 -0.56
CA PHE A 187 13.84 10.99 0.77
C PHE A 187 14.69 9.71 0.86
N THR A 188 14.48 8.73 -0.01
CA THR A 188 15.35 7.55 -0.15
C THR A 188 16.52 7.79 -1.09
N ARG A 189 16.80 9.06 -1.47
CA ARG A 189 17.90 9.48 -2.34
C ARG A 189 17.85 8.90 -3.76
N ARG A 190 16.70 8.46 -4.23
CA ARG A 190 16.46 8.04 -5.61
C ARG A 190 16.12 9.26 -6.49
N THR A 191 16.97 10.30 -6.42
CA THR A 191 16.73 11.62 -7.03
C THR A 191 16.53 11.54 -8.54
N ARG A 192 17.27 10.66 -9.24
CA ARG A 192 17.10 10.44 -10.69
C ARG A 192 15.69 9.89 -11.00
N ALA A 193 15.22 8.90 -10.23
CA ALA A 193 13.86 8.37 -10.41
C ALA A 193 12.80 9.42 -10.10
N ALA A 194 13.00 10.19 -9.01
CA ALA A 194 12.11 11.28 -8.63
C ALA A 194 12.04 12.38 -9.68
N GLY A 195 13.19 12.81 -10.24
CA GLY A 195 13.25 13.81 -11.31
C GLY A 195 12.55 13.34 -12.60
N LEU A 196 12.82 12.10 -13.02
CA LEU A 196 12.18 11.51 -14.19
C LEU A 196 10.66 11.33 -13.97
N ALA A 197 10.22 10.94 -12.77
CA ALA A 197 8.79 10.83 -12.46
C ALA A 197 8.11 12.20 -12.47
N ALA A 198 8.73 13.23 -11.88
CA ALA A 198 8.19 14.59 -11.91
C ALA A 198 8.05 15.11 -13.34
N ALA A 199 9.09 14.90 -14.19
CA ALA A 199 9.04 15.24 -15.60
C ALA A 199 7.95 14.47 -16.35
N GLY A 200 7.83 13.15 -16.10
CA GLY A 200 6.81 12.30 -16.72
C GLY A 200 5.39 12.72 -16.31
N ILE A 201 5.14 12.97 -15.02
CA ILE A 201 3.84 13.44 -14.50
C ILE A 201 3.51 14.80 -15.14
N GLY A 202 4.46 15.75 -15.14
CA GLY A 202 4.28 17.07 -15.73
C GLY A 202 4.01 17.00 -17.24
N ALA A 203 4.75 16.14 -17.97
CA ALA A 203 4.54 15.96 -19.40
C ALA A 203 3.17 15.36 -19.74
N VAL A 204 2.76 14.29 -19.02
CA VAL A 204 1.47 13.63 -19.30
C VAL A 204 0.29 14.51 -18.91
N LEU A 205 0.33 15.16 -17.74
CA LEU A 205 -0.72 16.10 -17.32
C LEU A 205 -0.75 17.34 -18.24
N GLY A 206 0.44 17.90 -18.57
CA GLY A 206 0.56 19.03 -19.49
C GLY A 206 -0.01 18.71 -20.88
N LEU A 207 0.30 17.54 -21.41
CA LEU A 207 -0.29 17.05 -22.66
C LEU A 207 -1.82 16.94 -22.54
N GLY A 208 -2.32 16.40 -21.41
CA GLY A 208 -3.73 16.29 -21.14
C GLY A 208 -4.43 17.65 -21.08
N TRP A 209 -3.80 18.69 -20.52
CA TRP A 209 -4.34 20.06 -20.49
C TRP A 209 -4.26 20.76 -21.85
N LEU A 210 -3.27 20.46 -22.66
CA LEU A 210 -3.14 21.05 -24.00
C LEU A 210 -4.11 20.44 -25.02
N THR A 211 -4.46 19.16 -24.85
CA THR A 211 -5.30 18.43 -25.81
C THR A 211 -6.71 18.16 -25.29
N GLY A 212 -6.92 18.26 -23.98
CA GLY A 212 -8.21 18.02 -23.35
C GLY A 212 -9.08 19.27 -23.24
N PRO A 213 -10.35 19.09 -22.90
CA PRO A 213 -11.33 20.19 -22.82
C PRO A 213 -11.17 21.03 -21.53
N LEU A 214 -10.56 20.49 -20.46
CA LEU A 214 -10.39 21.19 -19.20
C LEU A 214 -8.93 21.61 -18.99
N GLY A 215 -8.74 22.91 -18.73
CA GLY A 215 -7.46 23.43 -18.23
C GLY A 215 -7.25 23.13 -16.73
N PRO A 216 -6.03 23.41 -16.18
CA PRO A 216 -5.69 23.10 -14.79
C PRO A 216 -6.65 23.68 -13.75
N SER A 217 -7.11 24.92 -13.93
CA SER A 217 -8.03 25.59 -13.01
C SER A 217 -9.42 24.96 -13.01
N SER A 218 -9.98 24.70 -14.19
CA SER A 218 -11.31 24.08 -14.35
C SER A 218 -11.31 22.65 -13.81
N TYR A 219 -10.25 21.89 -14.09
CA TYR A 219 -10.08 20.53 -13.54
C TYR A 219 -9.91 20.57 -12.01
N GLY A 220 -9.15 21.51 -11.47
CA GLY A 220 -9.01 21.71 -10.03
C GLY A 220 -10.34 22.06 -9.35
N SER A 221 -11.16 22.89 -9.99
CA SER A 221 -12.50 23.23 -9.51
C SER A 221 -13.43 22.02 -9.49
N LEU A 222 -13.42 21.19 -10.54
CA LEU A 222 -14.16 19.92 -10.60
C LEU A 222 -13.79 19.00 -9.44
N LEU A 223 -12.49 18.78 -9.21
CA LEU A 223 -12.02 17.95 -8.10
C LEU A 223 -12.39 18.52 -6.72
N SER A 224 -12.40 19.85 -6.58
CA SER A 224 -12.80 20.52 -5.32
C SER A 224 -14.28 20.31 -5.02
N VAL A 225 -15.14 20.47 -6.02
CA VAL A 225 -16.59 20.24 -5.89
C VAL A 225 -16.87 18.80 -5.49
N LEU A 226 -16.30 17.84 -6.20
CA LEU A 226 -16.45 16.42 -5.90
C LEU A 226 -15.90 16.07 -4.51
N GLY A 227 -14.69 16.55 -4.20
CA GLY A 227 -14.05 16.32 -2.90
C GLY A 227 -14.83 16.89 -1.71
N THR A 228 -15.66 17.93 -1.94
CA THR A 228 -16.53 18.46 -0.91
C THR A 228 -17.85 17.70 -0.81
N HIS A 229 -18.43 17.33 -1.95
CA HIS A 229 -19.74 16.67 -2.01
C HIS A 229 -19.68 15.21 -1.54
N GLU A 230 -18.68 14.46 -2.01
CA GLU A 230 -18.55 13.01 -1.73
C GLU A 230 -17.79 12.69 -0.44
N ALA A 231 -17.12 13.69 0.17
CA ALA A 231 -16.26 13.43 1.33
C ALA A 231 -17.01 12.77 2.49
N ALA A 232 -18.23 13.19 2.78
CA ALA A 232 -19.04 12.67 3.88
C ALA A 232 -19.44 11.20 3.69
N ALA A 233 -19.58 10.75 2.43
CA ALA A 233 -19.88 9.36 2.09
C ALA A 233 -18.61 8.48 2.05
N GLY A 234 -17.42 9.11 1.99
CA GLY A 234 -16.14 8.41 1.90
C GLY A 234 -15.62 7.87 3.23
N LEU A 235 -14.69 6.95 3.12
CA LEU A 235 -13.99 6.30 4.26
C LEU A 235 -12.70 7.05 4.65
N SER A 236 -12.58 8.32 4.32
CA SER A 236 -11.42 9.15 4.63
C SER A 236 -11.52 9.76 6.04
N PRO A 237 -10.40 10.18 6.65
CA PRO A 237 -10.44 11.01 7.85
C PRO A 237 -11.24 12.29 7.67
N THR A 238 -11.22 12.88 6.47
CA THR A 238 -12.05 14.04 6.12
C THR A 238 -13.53 13.70 6.25
N GLY A 239 -13.98 12.58 5.65
CA GLY A 239 -15.37 12.13 5.76
C GLY A 239 -15.77 11.85 7.20
N LEU A 240 -14.90 11.20 7.97
CA LEU A 240 -15.11 10.96 9.41
C LEU A 240 -15.33 12.28 10.17
N LEU A 241 -14.46 13.26 9.99
CA LEU A 241 -14.54 14.56 10.68
C LEU A 241 -15.78 15.35 10.28
N ILE A 242 -16.21 15.30 9.01
CA ILE A 242 -17.46 15.94 8.54
C ILE A 242 -18.66 15.28 9.23
N ASN A 243 -18.70 13.95 9.28
CA ASN A 243 -19.78 13.21 9.95
C ASN A 243 -19.78 13.41 11.48
N LEU A 244 -18.67 13.85 12.06
CA LEU A 244 -18.58 14.29 13.46
C LEU A 244 -18.92 15.80 13.65
N GLY A 245 -19.42 16.46 12.61
CA GLY A 245 -19.92 17.84 12.68
C GLY A 245 -18.94 18.94 12.31
N LEU A 246 -17.73 18.61 11.81
CA LEU A 246 -16.80 19.63 11.35
C LEU A 246 -17.16 20.10 9.94
N GLY A 247 -16.95 21.39 9.65
CA GLY A 247 -17.06 21.91 8.31
C GLY A 247 -16.03 21.30 7.35
N ALA A 248 -16.41 21.02 6.09
CA ALA A 248 -15.57 20.33 5.11
C ALA A 248 -14.19 20.98 4.90
N PRO A 249 -14.02 22.31 4.80
CA PRO A 249 -12.69 22.92 4.67
C PRO A 249 -11.76 22.65 5.85
N LEU A 250 -12.31 22.72 7.08
CA LEU A 250 -11.54 22.46 8.30
C LEU A 250 -11.15 20.98 8.39
N ALA A 251 -12.09 20.07 8.12
CA ALA A 251 -11.84 18.62 8.09
C ALA A 251 -10.73 18.25 7.09
N GLN A 252 -10.77 18.80 5.88
CA GLN A 252 -9.73 18.59 4.86
C GLN A 252 -8.37 19.12 5.31
N ASN A 253 -8.31 20.29 5.92
CA ASN A 253 -7.06 20.88 6.38
C ASN A 253 -6.45 20.06 7.52
N ILE A 254 -7.25 19.59 8.48
CA ILE A 254 -6.80 18.68 9.55
C ILE A 254 -6.23 17.40 8.95
N ALA A 255 -6.92 16.78 8.00
CA ALA A 255 -6.46 15.56 7.34
C ALA A 255 -5.14 15.79 6.59
N ARG A 256 -4.99 16.89 5.85
CA ARG A 256 -3.76 17.25 5.14
C ARG A 256 -2.59 17.52 6.10
N LEU A 257 -2.83 18.21 7.22
CA LEU A 257 -1.81 18.44 8.25
C LEU A 257 -1.39 17.12 8.90
N ALA A 258 -2.32 16.23 9.22
CA ALA A 258 -2.02 14.90 9.74
C ALA A 258 -1.17 14.07 8.75
N ALA A 259 -1.50 14.11 7.46
CA ALA A 259 -0.73 13.46 6.42
C ALA A 259 0.70 14.03 6.31
N ALA A 260 0.85 15.35 6.33
CA ALA A 260 2.14 16.01 6.31
C ALA A 260 2.99 15.67 7.54
N ALA A 261 2.39 15.67 8.73
CA ALA A 261 3.05 15.29 9.98
C ALA A 261 3.51 13.82 9.94
N LEU A 262 2.71 12.91 9.40
CA LEU A 262 3.08 11.51 9.23
C LEU A 262 4.30 11.32 8.31
N ILE A 263 4.32 12.00 7.16
CA ILE A 263 5.45 11.96 6.23
C ILE A 263 6.71 12.55 6.90
N LEU A 264 6.58 13.68 7.58
CA LEU A 264 7.70 14.33 8.26
C LEU A 264 8.28 13.43 9.35
N ALA A 265 7.42 12.84 10.20
CA ALA A 265 7.85 11.93 11.26
C ALA A 265 8.58 10.70 10.67
N ALA A 266 8.06 10.13 9.57
CA ALA A 266 8.71 9.02 8.89
C ALA A 266 10.03 9.43 8.22
N ALA A 267 10.13 10.62 7.64
CA ALA A 267 11.34 11.15 7.03
C ALA A 267 12.43 11.43 8.07
N VAL A 268 12.08 12.01 9.22
CA VAL A 268 13.01 12.22 10.35
C VAL A 268 13.53 10.86 10.84
N ARG A 269 12.65 9.88 11.01
CA ARG A 269 13.03 8.52 11.41
C ARG A 269 13.94 7.86 10.39
N ALA A 270 13.68 8.05 9.08
CA ALA A 270 14.49 7.50 8.01
C ALA A 270 15.93 8.04 8.00
N ARG A 271 16.14 9.29 8.43
CA ARG A 271 17.49 9.87 8.58
C ARG A 271 18.32 9.22 9.70
N VAL A 272 17.66 8.64 10.69
CA VAL A 272 18.31 7.98 11.85
C VAL A 272 18.56 6.48 11.61
N GLY A 273 18.52 6.03 10.34
CA GLY A 273 18.78 4.61 9.97
C GLY A 273 17.54 3.73 9.93
N ALA A 274 16.36 4.32 9.74
CA ALA A 274 15.13 3.55 9.63
C ALA A 274 14.98 2.89 8.26
N ASP A 275 14.21 1.81 8.27
CA ASP A 275 13.84 1.02 7.10
C ASP A 275 13.00 1.88 6.13
N GLU A 276 13.37 1.92 4.85
CA GLU A 276 12.66 2.63 3.78
C GLU A 276 11.19 2.21 3.64
N ARG A 277 10.82 1.03 4.16
CA ARG A 277 9.46 0.50 4.21
C ARG A 277 8.54 1.39 5.04
N VAL A 278 9.05 1.91 6.16
CA VAL A 278 8.31 2.82 7.04
C VAL A 278 7.94 4.09 6.28
N LEU A 279 8.89 4.64 5.53
CA LEU A 279 8.66 5.85 4.74
C LEU A 279 7.68 5.61 3.59
N MET A 280 7.80 4.47 2.88
CA MET A 280 6.84 4.11 1.84
C MET A 280 5.43 3.94 2.40
N ALA A 281 5.29 3.21 3.52
CA ALA A 281 4.01 3.02 4.19
C ALA A 281 3.41 4.36 4.62
N ALA A 282 4.24 5.25 5.21
CA ALA A 282 3.80 6.57 5.64
C ALA A 282 3.36 7.44 4.46
N CYS A 283 4.10 7.46 3.35
CA CYS A 283 3.70 8.22 2.15
C CYS A 283 2.39 7.69 1.54
N LEU A 284 2.20 6.37 1.49
CA LEU A 284 0.96 5.79 0.98
C LEU A 284 -0.23 6.07 1.92
N VAL A 285 -0.06 5.87 3.23
CA VAL A 285 -1.13 6.18 4.19
C VAL A 285 -1.43 7.67 4.20
N ALA A 286 -0.41 8.53 4.14
CA ALA A 286 -0.60 9.97 4.03
C ALA A 286 -1.36 10.38 2.76
N ALA A 287 -1.13 9.67 1.64
CA ALA A 287 -1.87 9.86 0.40
C ALA A 287 -3.37 9.57 0.59
N LEU A 288 -3.72 8.48 1.28
CA LEU A 288 -5.10 8.15 1.61
C LEU A 288 -5.70 9.12 2.65
N VAL A 289 -4.94 9.50 3.66
CA VAL A 289 -5.37 10.44 4.71
C VAL A 289 -5.66 11.83 4.13
N ALA A 290 -4.81 12.32 3.23
CA ALA A 290 -4.96 13.62 2.60
C ALA A 290 -6.07 13.66 1.53
N SER A 291 -6.48 12.49 1.01
CA SER A 291 -7.57 12.40 0.03
C SER A 291 -8.90 12.71 0.71
N PRO A 292 -9.69 13.67 0.21
CA PRO A 292 -10.99 13.96 0.79
C PRO A 292 -11.97 12.79 0.63
N VAL A 293 -11.82 12.00 -0.43
CA VAL A 293 -12.66 10.84 -0.72
C VAL A 293 -11.81 9.59 -0.79
N VAL A 294 -12.14 8.60 0.01
CA VAL A 294 -11.55 7.26 0.00
C VAL A 294 -12.69 6.25 -0.02
N TRP A 295 -12.75 5.44 -1.06
CA TRP A 295 -13.71 4.35 -1.14
C TRP A 295 -13.11 3.05 -0.63
N ASN A 296 -13.96 2.07 -0.28
CA ASN A 296 -13.52 0.76 0.22
C ASN A 296 -12.43 0.12 -0.65
N HIS A 297 -12.61 0.13 -1.96
CA HIS A 297 -11.68 -0.48 -2.90
C HIS A 297 -10.30 0.21 -2.98
N TYR A 298 -10.12 1.43 -2.45
CA TYR A 298 -8.79 2.07 -2.33
C TYR A 298 -7.95 1.38 -1.26
N LEU A 299 -8.58 0.77 -0.26
CA LEU A 299 -7.90 0.17 0.88
C LEU A 299 -7.09 -1.08 0.51
N ILE A 300 -7.29 -1.67 -0.70
CA ILE A 300 -6.42 -2.74 -1.21
C ILE A 300 -4.95 -2.28 -1.27
N LEU A 301 -4.70 -0.99 -1.48
CA LEU A 301 -3.34 -0.44 -1.54
C LEU A 301 -2.59 -0.61 -0.21
N LEU A 302 -3.30 -0.68 0.92
CA LEU A 302 -2.70 -0.93 2.25
C LEU A 302 -2.10 -2.33 2.38
N VAL A 303 -2.50 -3.28 1.53
CA VAL A 303 -1.92 -4.63 1.50
C VAL A 303 -0.45 -4.59 1.06
N VAL A 304 -0.05 -3.60 0.25
CA VAL A 304 1.35 -3.44 -0.19
C VAL A 304 2.31 -3.26 0.99
N PRO A 305 2.16 -2.25 1.86
CA PRO A 305 3.06 -2.09 3.00
C PRO A 305 2.94 -3.23 4.02
N LEU A 306 1.77 -3.86 4.17
CA LEU A 306 1.60 -5.05 5.01
C LEU A 306 2.47 -6.21 4.52
N LEU A 307 2.43 -6.52 3.23
CA LEU A 307 3.23 -7.60 2.63
C LEU A 307 4.73 -7.27 2.64
N ILE A 308 5.10 -6.02 2.42
CA ILE A 308 6.50 -5.56 2.51
C ILE A 308 7.02 -5.68 3.96
N GLY A 309 6.19 -5.39 4.95
CA GLY A 309 6.52 -5.52 6.38
C GLY A 309 6.63 -6.97 6.84
N ALA A 310 5.82 -7.86 6.29
CA ALA A 310 5.76 -9.28 6.63
C ALA A 310 6.92 -10.06 5.96
N ARG A 311 7.95 -10.42 6.74
CA ARG A 311 9.20 -11.01 6.21
C ARG A 311 9.18 -12.52 6.04
N THR A 312 8.24 -13.20 6.68
CA THR A 312 8.09 -14.66 6.61
C THR A 312 6.74 -15.01 5.98
N GLU A 313 6.65 -16.20 5.39
CA GLU A 313 5.39 -16.66 4.80
C GLU A 313 4.27 -16.76 5.85
N GLU A 314 4.60 -17.20 7.06
CA GLU A 314 3.66 -17.23 8.17
C GLU A 314 3.14 -15.84 8.54
N SER A 315 4.04 -14.83 8.60
CA SER A 315 3.63 -13.45 8.86
C SER A 315 2.81 -12.86 7.71
N GLN A 316 3.12 -13.23 6.46
CA GLN A 316 2.30 -12.82 5.30
C GLN A 316 0.89 -13.41 5.37
N ARG A 317 0.76 -14.71 5.67
CA ARG A 317 -0.54 -15.36 5.85
C ARG A 317 -1.34 -14.68 6.94
N LEU A 318 -0.74 -14.44 8.09
CA LEU A 318 -1.40 -13.84 9.23
C LEU A 318 -1.91 -12.43 8.93
N VAL A 319 -1.06 -11.52 8.44
CA VAL A 319 -1.45 -10.15 8.16
C VAL A 319 -2.52 -10.07 7.06
N VAL A 320 -2.47 -10.97 6.06
CA VAL A 320 -3.48 -11.00 5.01
C VAL A 320 -4.80 -11.56 5.50
N VAL A 321 -4.81 -12.60 6.34
CA VAL A 321 -6.05 -13.11 6.98
C VAL A 321 -6.72 -12.00 7.78
N LEU A 322 -5.96 -11.30 8.63
CA LEU A 322 -6.48 -10.20 9.43
C LEU A 322 -6.98 -9.04 8.56
N ALA A 323 -6.21 -8.65 7.54
CA ALA A 323 -6.62 -7.60 6.62
C ALA A 323 -7.88 -7.99 5.82
N ALA A 324 -7.99 -9.26 5.40
CA ALA A 324 -9.19 -9.77 4.73
C ALA A 324 -10.41 -9.70 5.65
N ALA A 325 -10.30 -10.19 6.88
CA ALA A 325 -11.38 -10.12 7.86
C ALA A 325 -11.78 -8.66 8.16
N CYS A 326 -10.80 -7.78 8.43
CA CYS A 326 -11.05 -6.35 8.67
C CYS A 326 -11.72 -5.67 7.45
N SER A 327 -11.34 -6.03 6.23
CA SER A 327 -11.90 -5.43 5.02
C SER A 327 -13.42 -5.65 4.91
N TRP A 328 -13.91 -6.80 5.35
CA TRP A 328 -15.34 -7.10 5.34
C TRP A 328 -16.13 -6.31 6.38
N LEU A 329 -15.51 -5.92 7.52
CA LEU A 329 -16.16 -5.10 8.54
C LEU A 329 -16.50 -3.69 8.03
N VAL A 330 -15.74 -3.18 7.08
CA VAL A 330 -15.98 -1.84 6.47
C VAL A 330 -17.28 -1.81 5.66
N VAL A 331 -17.67 -2.92 5.05
CA VAL A 331 -18.80 -2.98 4.11
C VAL A 331 -19.99 -3.81 4.59
N THR A 332 -19.92 -4.48 5.73
CA THR A 332 -21.03 -5.36 6.17
C THR A 332 -22.22 -4.53 6.64
N PRO A 333 -23.34 -4.48 5.88
CA PRO A 333 -24.46 -3.60 6.21
C PRO A 333 -25.33 -4.12 7.36
N HIS A 334 -25.19 -5.40 7.75
CA HIS A 334 -26.11 -6.09 8.63
C HIS A 334 -25.61 -6.30 10.07
N ALA A 335 -24.35 -5.93 10.38
CA ALA A 335 -23.85 -5.99 11.75
C ALA A 335 -24.35 -4.77 12.53
N THR A 336 -24.82 -4.99 13.76
CA THR A 336 -25.08 -3.90 14.71
C THR A 336 -23.76 -3.17 14.98
N ASP A 337 -23.83 -1.88 15.25
CA ASP A 337 -22.62 -1.07 15.48
C ASP A 337 -21.78 -1.63 16.63
N ALA A 338 -22.43 -2.14 17.69
CA ALA A 338 -21.75 -2.79 18.81
C ALA A 338 -21.00 -4.07 18.39
N LEU A 339 -21.57 -4.88 17.49
CA LEU A 339 -20.91 -6.08 16.98
C LEU A 339 -19.73 -5.75 16.09
N ARG A 340 -19.85 -4.75 15.22
CA ARG A 340 -18.74 -4.22 14.40
C ARG A 340 -17.60 -3.73 15.27
N ALA A 341 -17.93 -2.91 16.30
CA ALA A 341 -16.97 -2.40 17.27
C ALA A 341 -16.22 -3.53 17.98
N SER A 342 -16.97 -4.53 18.47
CA SER A 342 -16.40 -5.68 19.18
C SER A 342 -15.48 -6.51 18.27
N ILE A 343 -15.90 -6.82 17.04
CA ILE A 343 -15.09 -7.58 16.09
C ILE A 343 -13.86 -6.76 15.65
N GLY A 344 -14.05 -5.48 15.35
CA GLY A 344 -12.95 -4.57 15.02
C GLY A 344 -11.92 -4.44 16.12
N GLY A 345 -12.38 -4.27 17.36
CA GLY A 345 -11.53 -4.25 18.55
C GLY A 345 -10.76 -5.55 18.74
N CYS A 346 -11.41 -6.70 18.61
CA CYS A 346 -10.77 -8.02 18.70
C CYS A 346 -9.71 -8.20 17.60
N LEU A 347 -10.01 -7.80 16.35
CA LEU A 347 -9.06 -7.91 15.23
C LEU A 347 -7.86 -7.00 15.40
N LEU A 348 -8.07 -5.79 15.93
CA LEU A 348 -6.96 -4.87 16.25
C LEU A 348 -6.08 -5.40 17.38
N LEU A 349 -6.69 -5.97 18.42
CA LEU A 349 -5.95 -6.63 19.50
C LEU A 349 -5.17 -7.84 18.97
N LEU A 350 -5.72 -8.61 18.03
CA LEU A 350 -5.03 -9.70 17.35
C LEU A 350 -3.89 -9.19 16.50
N LEU A 351 -4.09 -8.12 15.71
CA LEU A 351 -3.01 -7.47 14.93
C LEU A 351 -1.89 -6.98 15.85
N ALA A 352 -2.24 -6.36 16.97
CA ALA A 352 -1.28 -5.92 17.96
C ALA A 352 -0.53 -7.09 18.62
N ALA A 353 -1.25 -8.16 18.99
CA ALA A 353 -0.67 -9.38 19.56
C ALA A 353 0.26 -10.08 18.56
N CYS A 354 -0.09 -10.11 17.28
CA CYS A 354 0.73 -10.69 16.22
C CYS A 354 2.00 -9.86 15.94
N ALA A 355 1.89 -8.55 15.91
CA ALA A 355 3.03 -7.65 15.83
C ALA A 355 3.95 -7.82 17.05
N PHE A 356 3.38 -8.02 18.24
CA PHE A 356 4.11 -8.30 19.46
C PHE A 356 4.83 -9.66 19.41
N ARG A 357 4.13 -10.73 19.04
CA ARG A 357 4.70 -12.09 18.93
C ARG A 357 5.83 -12.15 17.91
N SER A 358 5.70 -11.48 16.77
CA SER A 358 6.76 -11.41 15.76
C SER A 358 8.02 -10.67 16.24
N SER A 359 7.91 -9.76 17.21
CA SER A 359 9.02 -9.08 17.84
C SER A 359 9.70 -9.90 18.95
N VAL A 360 8.94 -10.74 19.65
CA VAL A 360 9.43 -11.58 20.75
C VAL A 360 10.07 -12.89 20.26
N LEU A 361 9.49 -13.53 19.24
CA LEU A 361 10.02 -14.78 18.67
C LEU A 361 11.30 -14.61 17.86
N ARG A 362 11.77 -13.38 17.64
CA ARG A 362 13.09 -13.08 17.09
C ARG A 362 14.17 -12.91 18.15
N SER A 363 14.07 -13.60 19.27
CA SER A 363 15.24 -13.86 20.11
C SER A 363 16.28 -14.63 19.28
N PRO A 364 17.56 -14.18 19.23
CA PRO A 364 18.57 -14.81 18.37
C PRO A 364 19.02 -16.14 19.00
N GLY A 365 18.19 -17.14 18.91
CA GLY A 365 18.46 -18.48 19.43
C GLY A 365 19.00 -19.45 18.39
N ARG A 366 19.83 -18.98 17.43
CA ARG A 366 20.67 -19.87 16.60
C ARG A 366 21.79 -19.11 15.88
N ALA A 367 22.51 -18.25 16.61
CA ALA A 367 23.90 -18.00 16.27
C ALA A 367 24.73 -19.00 17.10
N GLY A 368 25.61 -19.72 16.42
CA GLY A 368 26.39 -20.80 16.97
C GLY A 368 26.90 -20.56 18.38
N ARG A 369 26.97 -21.62 19.17
CA ARG A 369 27.61 -21.66 20.49
C ARG A 369 28.87 -20.80 20.47
N PRO A 370 28.88 -19.61 21.13
CA PRO A 370 30.17 -19.07 21.55
C PRO A 370 30.62 -19.96 22.70
N THR A 371 31.82 -20.50 22.57
CA THR A 371 32.56 -21.09 23.66
C THR A 371 32.45 -20.22 24.89
N ALA A 372 31.89 -20.78 25.96
CA ALA A 372 31.78 -20.16 27.25
C ALA A 372 33.17 -19.66 27.69
N ARG A 373 33.29 -18.37 27.84
CA ARG A 373 34.09 -17.63 28.83
C ARG A 373 34.35 -16.23 28.32
N ALA A 374 33.72 -15.27 28.98
CA ALA A 374 33.88 -13.82 28.88
C ALA A 374 32.74 -13.11 28.14
N ALA A 375 31.62 -12.98 28.79
CA ALA A 375 30.68 -11.85 28.56
C ALA A 375 29.88 -11.66 29.84
N GLY A 376 30.38 -10.75 30.66
CA GLY A 376 29.76 -10.35 31.91
C GLY A 376 28.35 -9.76 31.72
N ASP A 377 27.59 -9.75 32.79
CA ASP A 377 26.18 -9.40 32.98
C ASP A 377 25.62 -8.14 32.29
N ALA A 378 26.45 -7.31 31.69
CA ALA A 378 26.05 -6.08 30.98
C ALA A 378 25.27 -6.34 29.65
N GLY A 379 25.53 -7.47 28.99
CA GLY A 379 24.87 -7.80 27.70
C GLY A 379 23.42 -8.25 27.83
N VAL A 380 23.03 -8.83 28.97
CA VAL A 380 21.68 -9.36 29.22
C VAL A 380 20.72 -8.22 29.58
N ALA A 381 21.16 -7.28 30.40
CA ALA A 381 20.33 -6.13 30.79
C ALA A 381 19.98 -5.21 29.63
N THR A 382 20.92 -4.99 28.69
CA THR A 382 20.66 -4.16 27.49
C THR A 382 19.71 -4.84 26.48
N ARG A 383 19.76 -6.18 26.39
CA ARG A 383 18.84 -6.96 25.51
C ARG A 383 17.42 -7.04 26.06
N LEU A 384 17.27 -7.21 27.38
CA LEU A 384 15.97 -7.20 28.05
C LEU A 384 15.31 -5.79 28.02
N GLY A 385 16.09 -4.73 28.11
CA GLY A 385 15.61 -3.35 28.00
C GLY A 385 15.06 -3.04 26.59
N SER A 386 15.75 -3.46 25.53
CA SER A 386 15.32 -3.19 24.15
C SER A 386 14.07 -3.97 23.74
N THR A 387 13.90 -5.22 24.20
CA THR A 387 12.70 -6.04 23.97
C THR A 387 11.49 -5.52 24.74
N ARG A 388 11.67 -5.10 26.00
CA ARG A 388 10.60 -4.49 26.79
C ARG A 388 10.14 -3.15 26.19
N LEU A 389 11.07 -2.31 25.71
CA LEU A 389 10.74 -1.02 25.11
C LEU A 389 9.96 -1.18 23.79
N ALA A 390 10.32 -2.16 22.94
CA ALA A 390 9.58 -2.48 21.73
C ALA A 390 8.18 -3.01 22.04
N ALA A 391 8.05 -3.88 23.03
CA ALA A 391 6.79 -4.42 23.50
C ALA A 391 5.84 -3.35 24.04
N THR A 392 6.37 -2.42 24.85
CA THR A 392 5.60 -1.31 25.43
C THR A 392 5.12 -0.34 24.35
N ARG A 393 5.94 -0.04 23.33
CA ARG A 393 5.57 0.85 22.21
C ARG A 393 4.47 0.25 21.34
N THR A 394 4.51 -1.05 21.07
CA THR A 394 3.47 -1.73 20.29
C THR A 394 2.16 -1.83 21.07
N GLY A 395 2.24 -2.11 22.37
CA GLY A 395 1.07 -2.10 23.27
C GLY A 395 0.43 -0.74 23.40
N LEU A 396 1.24 0.33 23.51
CA LEU A 396 0.74 1.72 23.55
C LEU A 396 0.08 2.14 22.24
N ALA A 397 0.65 1.78 21.09
CA ALA A 397 0.05 2.08 19.79
C ALA A 397 -1.28 1.35 19.60
N ALA A 398 -1.37 0.08 20.01
CA ALA A 398 -2.61 -0.70 19.97
C ALA A 398 -3.65 -0.16 20.96
N GLY A 399 -3.24 0.21 22.16
CA GLY A 399 -4.11 0.84 23.16
C GLY A 399 -4.64 2.19 22.70
N ALA A 400 -3.80 3.03 22.08
CA ALA A 400 -4.20 4.31 21.53
C ALA A 400 -5.18 4.15 20.36
N ALA A 401 -4.95 3.17 19.49
CA ALA A 401 -5.88 2.85 18.39
C ALA A 401 -7.23 2.36 18.92
N ALA A 402 -7.23 1.47 19.91
CA ALA A 402 -8.47 0.99 20.53
C ALA A 402 -9.23 2.10 21.28
N ALA A 403 -8.53 2.99 21.98
CA ALA A 403 -9.13 4.14 22.65
C ALA A 403 -9.71 5.15 21.66
N ALA A 404 -8.96 5.47 20.57
CA ALA A 404 -9.45 6.34 19.50
C ALA A 404 -10.72 5.77 18.84
N PHE A 405 -10.76 4.45 18.64
CA PHE A 405 -11.95 3.78 18.14
C PHE A 405 -13.14 3.90 19.10
N GLY A 406 -12.95 3.61 20.38
CA GLY A 406 -14.02 3.75 21.37
C GLY A 406 -14.60 5.17 21.43
N VAL A 407 -13.75 6.19 21.25
CA VAL A 407 -14.18 7.60 21.19
C VAL A 407 -14.98 7.87 19.91
N VAL A 408 -14.51 7.39 18.75
CA VAL A 408 -15.22 7.56 17.46
C VAL A 408 -16.59 6.87 17.50
N GLU A 409 -16.67 5.66 18.04
CA GLU A 409 -17.93 4.93 18.22
C GLU A 409 -18.89 5.67 19.16
N ALA A 410 -18.40 6.10 20.33
CA ALA A 410 -19.22 6.83 21.28
C ALA A 410 -19.78 8.14 20.71
N LEU A 411 -18.98 8.89 19.96
CA LEU A 411 -19.39 10.13 19.30
C LEU A 411 -20.36 9.87 18.15
N GLY A 412 -20.12 8.84 17.33
CA GLY A 412 -20.99 8.47 16.21
C GLY A 412 -22.36 8.01 16.65
N THR A 413 -22.44 7.19 17.70
CA THR A 413 -23.71 6.72 18.28
C THR A 413 -24.48 7.86 18.95
N ALA A 414 -23.80 8.77 19.65
CA ALA A 414 -24.41 9.94 20.28
C ALA A 414 -25.04 10.91 19.26
N GLN A 415 -24.52 10.96 18.05
CA GLN A 415 -25.02 11.86 16.97
C GLN A 415 -26.03 11.19 16.02
N GLY A 416 -26.35 9.91 16.20
CA GLY A 416 -27.27 9.18 15.32
C GLY A 416 -26.73 8.90 13.90
N HIS A 417 -25.44 9.10 13.66
CA HIS A 417 -24.78 8.91 12.35
C HIS A 417 -24.06 7.56 12.24
N GLY A 418 -24.59 6.48 12.83
CA GLY A 418 -23.89 5.22 13.07
C GLY A 418 -23.18 4.59 11.86
N GLY A 419 -23.85 4.45 10.72
CA GLY A 419 -23.31 3.67 9.59
C GLY A 419 -22.06 4.24 8.90
N PRO A 420 -22.05 5.47 8.38
CA PRO A 420 -20.90 6.06 7.70
C PRO A 420 -19.72 6.33 8.63
N VAL A 421 -20.00 6.76 9.87
CA VAL A 421 -18.95 7.04 10.88
C VAL A 421 -18.20 5.77 11.26
N VAL A 422 -18.92 4.67 11.49
CA VAL A 422 -18.32 3.38 11.83
C VAL A 422 -17.41 2.86 10.72
N GLY A 423 -17.88 2.88 9.46
CA GLY A 423 -17.09 2.45 8.30
C GLY A 423 -15.82 3.30 8.13
N ALA A 424 -15.93 4.63 8.24
CA ALA A 424 -14.78 5.53 8.16
C ALA A 424 -13.83 5.33 9.35
N GLY A 425 -14.35 5.12 10.56
CA GLY A 425 -13.55 4.81 11.74
C GLY A 425 -12.71 3.55 11.56
N PHE A 426 -13.28 2.45 11.06
CA PHE A 426 -12.54 1.22 10.73
C PHE A 426 -11.46 1.45 9.68
N ALA A 427 -11.74 2.22 8.63
CA ALA A 427 -10.76 2.51 7.60
C ALA A 427 -9.57 3.31 8.16
N VAL A 428 -9.84 4.36 8.95
CA VAL A 428 -8.79 5.17 9.59
C VAL A 428 -7.94 4.35 10.55
N MET A 429 -8.57 3.46 11.32
CA MET A 429 -7.84 2.55 12.20
C MET A 429 -7.01 1.53 11.44
N GLY A 430 -7.52 1.00 10.32
CA GLY A 430 -6.74 0.16 9.42
C GLY A 430 -5.50 0.87 8.90
N MET A 431 -5.61 2.13 8.51
CA MET A 431 -4.48 2.97 8.10
C MET A 431 -3.46 3.14 9.23
N ALA A 432 -3.92 3.46 10.45
CA ALA A 432 -3.07 3.59 11.62
C ALA A 432 -2.38 2.27 12.00
N ALA A 433 -3.11 1.14 11.92
CA ALA A 433 -2.56 -0.19 12.19
C ALA A 433 -1.45 -0.57 11.19
N VAL A 434 -1.61 -0.26 9.90
CA VAL A 434 -0.57 -0.49 8.89
C VAL A 434 0.69 0.28 9.20
N VAL A 435 0.57 1.56 9.55
CA VAL A 435 1.72 2.39 9.93
C VAL A 435 2.39 1.81 11.18
N ALA A 436 1.64 1.48 12.22
CA ALA A 436 2.16 0.92 13.46
C ALA A 436 2.87 -0.43 13.23
N PHE A 437 2.29 -1.31 12.39
CA PHE A 437 2.89 -2.59 12.03
C PHE A 437 4.23 -2.43 11.32
N VAL A 438 4.30 -1.59 10.29
CA VAL A 438 5.55 -1.36 9.54
C VAL A 438 6.56 -0.59 10.39
N TRP A 439 6.09 0.34 11.23
CA TRP A 439 6.92 1.12 12.12
C TRP A 439 7.58 0.29 13.22
N SER A 440 6.91 -0.72 13.73
CA SER A 440 7.43 -1.64 14.76
C SER A 440 8.35 -2.72 14.18
N ALA A 441 8.40 -2.89 12.86
CA ALA A 441 9.26 -3.86 12.24
C ALA A 441 10.76 -3.53 12.50
N PRO A 442 11.60 -4.50 12.92
CA PRO A 442 13.01 -4.26 13.12
C PRO A 442 13.70 -3.89 11.80
N PRO A 443 14.72 -3.01 11.83
CA PRO A 443 15.47 -2.63 10.64
C PRO A 443 16.10 -3.85 9.96
N ALA A 444 16.31 -3.78 8.64
CA ALA A 444 16.95 -4.87 7.89
C ALA A 444 18.37 -5.13 8.43
N ALA A 445 18.74 -6.40 8.56
CA ALA A 445 20.00 -6.81 9.19
C ALA A 445 21.27 -6.21 8.56
N GLY A 446 21.22 -5.75 7.31
CA GLY A 446 22.35 -5.11 6.61
C GLY A 446 22.56 -3.63 6.93
N ALA A 447 21.59 -2.93 7.54
CA ALA A 447 21.73 -1.51 7.83
C ALA A 447 22.66 -1.23 9.03
N ARG A 448 22.90 -2.22 9.88
CA ARG A 448 23.78 -2.07 11.08
C ARG A 448 25.25 -2.17 10.76
N THR A 449 25.62 -2.91 9.71
CA THR A 449 27.03 -3.06 9.31
C THR A 449 27.59 -1.82 8.63
N ALA A 450 26.76 -1.05 7.92
CA ALA A 450 27.19 0.21 7.31
C ALA A 450 27.41 1.34 8.31
N ALA A 451 26.60 1.43 9.36
CA ALA A 451 26.76 2.44 10.42
C ALA A 451 28.00 2.16 11.32
N GLY A 452 28.26 0.89 11.63
CA GLY A 452 29.45 0.50 12.40
C GLY A 452 30.76 0.62 11.63
N ALA A 453 30.73 0.51 10.29
CA ALA A 453 31.93 0.66 9.45
C ALA A 453 32.39 2.15 9.31
N VAL A 454 31.46 3.10 9.42
CA VAL A 454 31.78 4.53 9.37
C VAL A 454 32.39 5.02 10.68
N GLU A 455 31.99 4.46 11.82
CA GLU A 455 32.59 4.84 13.11
C GLU A 455 33.98 4.22 13.34
N SER A 456 34.30 3.06 12.73
CA SER A 456 35.60 2.42 12.87
C SER A 456 36.66 2.99 11.95
N SER A 457 36.32 3.71 10.89
CA SER A 457 37.30 4.34 9.96
C SER A 457 37.71 5.75 10.37
N GLY A 458 37.08 6.36 11.38
CA GLY A 458 37.40 7.70 11.87
C GLY A 458 38.47 7.76 12.98
N GLY A 459 38.96 6.60 13.47
CA GLY A 459 39.79 6.53 14.69
C GLY A 459 41.26 6.15 14.52
N GLN A 460 41.78 5.97 13.29
CA GLN A 460 43.22 5.66 13.10
C GLN A 460 43.88 6.61 12.10
N GLY A 461 44.29 7.75 12.60
CA GLY A 461 45.00 8.74 11.80
C GLY A 461 45.69 9.80 12.65
N SER A 462 46.55 9.42 13.61
CA SER A 462 47.57 10.34 14.10
C SER A 462 48.73 9.56 14.79
N HIS A 463 49.92 9.96 14.37
CA HIS A 463 51.25 9.63 14.85
C HIS A 463 52.01 8.49 14.16
N SER A 464 52.85 8.90 13.19
CA SER A 464 54.31 8.73 13.32
C SER A 464 55.04 9.62 12.31
N VAL A 465 55.61 10.68 12.82
CA VAL A 465 56.69 11.43 12.15
C VAL A 465 57.96 10.59 12.33
N SER A 466 58.59 10.21 11.22
CA SER A 466 60.00 9.83 11.22
C SER A 466 60.67 10.38 9.99
N ALA A 467 61.65 11.22 10.22
CA ALA A 467 62.56 11.81 9.25
C ALA A 467 63.51 10.76 8.67
N GLY A 468 63.85 10.89 7.40
CA GLY A 468 64.89 10.07 6.72
C GLY A 468 65.18 10.58 5.35
N SER A 469 66.19 11.46 5.24
CA SER A 469 66.92 12.00 4.10
C SER A 469 67.49 10.92 3.18
N THR A 470 67.52 11.18 1.84
CA THR A 470 68.67 11.18 0.88
C THR A 470 68.12 11.11 -0.55
N VAL A 471 68.39 12.12 -1.35
CA VAL A 471 69.38 12.38 -2.44
C VAL A 471 69.43 11.30 -3.54
N GLY A 472 69.24 11.74 -4.79
CA GLY A 472 69.66 11.02 -6.01
C GLY A 472 68.73 11.29 -7.19
N GLU A 473 68.96 12.29 -7.92
CA GLU A 473 69.48 12.51 -9.29
C GLU A 473 68.66 11.93 -10.49
N SER A 474 68.29 12.88 -11.28
CA SER A 474 68.47 13.06 -12.72
C SER A 474 67.82 12.12 -13.75
N GLY A 475 67.07 12.76 -14.66
CA GLY A 475 67.12 12.50 -16.08
C GLY A 475 65.77 12.59 -16.83
N PRO A 476 65.65 13.49 -17.80
CA PRO A 476 64.45 13.67 -18.59
C PRO A 476 64.54 13.00 -19.98
N PRO A 477 63.75 13.39 -21.00
CA PRO A 477 62.53 12.73 -21.46
C PRO A 477 62.66 12.20 -22.89
N GLN A 478 61.64 11.57 -23.41
CA GLN A 478 61.33 11.64 -24.87
C GLN A 478 59.96 11.03 -25.19
N ARG A 479 59.23 11.89 -25.88
CA ARG A 479 58.11 11.52 -26.77
C ARG A 479 58.62 10.80 -28.03
N PRO A 480 57.78 10.28 -28.88
CA PRO A 480 56.59 10.92 -29.41
C PRO A 480 55.24 10.31 -29.01
#